data_d60615455a8d8faf58f98beb38850b37
#
_entry.id   d60615455a8d8faf58f98beb38850b37
#
_cell.length_a   1.000
_cell.length_b   1.000
_cell.length_c   1.000
_cell.angle_alpha   90.00
_cell.angle_beta   90.00
_cell.angle_gamma   90.00
#
_symmetry.space_group_name_H-M   'P 1'
#
loop_
_entity.id
_entity.type
_entity.pdbx_description
1 polymer ?
#
loop_
_entity_poly.entity_id
_entity_poly.type
_entity_poly.pdbx_seq_one_letter_code
_entity_poly.pdbx_strand_id
1 'polypeptide(L)'
;KLHSDVEQWSAGPYADALAKGDRLTPQERQDVIDHLARFTGLSKTYIDESNLRIEESHFTKELLRDKRLTIGRLDSRFTGTSSSNVDDTASFDPSMSAIRPPYTAMFNQYVRSELGYKSDLEYYILGGGFRFDEWDWGVQRGGFPDTARSLKDAFDKNPFMKLFVGSGYFDLATPYFATQYTLNHMNLDAAQHAKVSLGYYGAGHMMYIQDSSLGELKKDVGTFISNALK
;
A
#
# COMPACT_ATOMS: atom_id res chain seq x y z
N LYS A 1 14.79 -7.60 -11.94
CA LYS A 1 14.39 -8.92 -12.47
C LYS A 1 13.28 -9.53 -11.59
N LEU A 2 13.48 -9.68 -10.27
CA LEU A 2 12.47 -10.32 -9.41
C LEU A 2 11.12 -9.57 -9.42
N HIS A 3 11.12 -8.23 -9.30
CA HIS A 3 9.88 -7.42 -9.35
C HIS A 3 9.10 -7.69 -10.65
N SER A 4 9.77 -7.59 -11.81
CA SER A 4 9.12 -7.84 -13.09
C SER A 4 8.58 -9.27 -13.23
N ASP A 5 9.31 -10.26 -12.70
CA ASP A 5 8.85 -11.66 -12.73
C ASP A 5 7.57 -11.83 -11.88
N VAL A 6 7.50 -11.20 -10.69
CA VAL A 6 6.32 -11.24 -9.81
C VAL A 6 5.14 -10.50 -10.42
N GLU A 7 5.36 -9.30 -10.97
CA GLU A 7 4.32 -8.49 -11.62
C GLU A 7 3.68 -9.24 -12.80
N GLN A 8 4.49 -9.80 -13.69
CA GLN A 8 4.00 -10.56 -14.85
C GLN A 8 3.25 -11.82 -14.40
N TRP A 9 3.79 -12.53 -13.42
CA TRP A 9 3.18 -13.74 -12.91
C TRP A 9 1.85 -13.44 -12.22
N SER A 10 1.78 -12.40 -11.39
CA SER A 10 0.57 -12.05 -10.65
C SER A 10 -0.57 -11.55 -11.56
N ALA A 11 -0.25 -10.76 -12.58
CA ALA A 11 -1.23 -10.23 -13.52
C ALA A 11 -1.69 -11.24 -14.60
N GLY A 12 -0.96 -12.34 -14.79
CA GLY A 12 -1.27 -13.39 -15.78
C GLY A 12 -1.54 -14.74 -15.10
N PRO A 13 -0.53 -15.62 -14.97
CA PRO A 13 -0.75 -17.00 -14.52
C PRO A 13 -1.49 -17.13 -13.18
N TYR A 14 -1.22 -16.25 -12.22
CA TYR A 14 -1.91 -16.28 -10.92
C TYR A 14 -3.37 -15.82 -11.05
N ALA A 15 -3.63 -14.75 -11.77
CA ALA A 15 -5.00 -14.28 -12.03
C ALA A 15 -5.82 -15.33 -12.77
N ASP A 16 -5.23 -16.01 -13.77
CA ASP A 16 -5.87 -17.12 -14.50
C ASP A 16 -6.18 -18.29 -13.58
N ALA A 17 -5.26 -18.65 -12.69
CA ALA A 17 -5.48 -19.71 -11.70
C ALA A 17 -6.64 -19.36 -10.75
N LEU A 18 -6.67 -18.11 -10.23
CA LEU A 18 -7.77 -17.67 -9.39
C LEU A 18 -9.13 -17.67 -10.12
N ALA A 19 -9.14 -17.37 -11.42
CA ALA A 19 -10.34 -17.41 -12.24
C ALA A 19 -10.85 -18.85 -12.49
N LYS A 20 -9.95 -19.85 -12.53
CA LYS A 20 -10.32 -21.27 -12.62
C LYS A 20 -10.98 -21.77 -11.33
N GLY A 21 -10.58 -21.27 -10.15
CA GLY A 21 -11.10 -21.70 -8.86
C GLY A 21 -10.98 -23.22 -8.67
N ASP A 22 -12.08 -23.88 -8.31
CA ASP A 22 -12.12 -25.34 -8.05
C ASP A 22 -11.86 -26.22 -9.32
N ARG A 23 -11.73 -25.61 -10.48
CA ARG A 23 -11.37 -26.31 -11.73
C ARG A 23 -9.86 -26.44 -11.93
N LEU A 24 -9.04 -25.94 -11.01
CA LEU A 24 -7.60 -26.20 -11.04
C LEU A 24 -7.32 -27.69 -10.91
N THR A 25 -6.46 -28.21 -11.77
CA THR A 25 -5.91 -29.54 -11.57
C THR A 25 -4.97 -29.54 -10.35
N PRO A 26 -4.73 -30.71 -9.73
CA PRO A 26 -3.76 -30.81 -8.62
C PRO A 26 -2.37 -30.26 -8.98
N GLN A 27 -1.92 -30.46 -10.22
CA GLN A 27 -0.62 -29.97 -10.69
C GLN A 27 -0.63 -28.44 -10.82
N GLU A 28 -1.65 -27.85 -11.44
CA GLU A 28 -1.76 -26.39 -11.55
C GLU A 28 -1.84 -25.72 -10.17
N ARG A 29 -2.57 -26.32 -9.22
CA ARG A 29 -2.63 -25.83 -7.86
C ARG A 29 -1.26 -25.86 -7.18
N GLN A 30 -0.52 -26.97 -7.34
CA GLN A 30 0.82 -27.11 -6.79
C GLN A 30 1.79 -26.09 -7.37
N ASP A 31 1.74 -25.84 -8.68
CA ASP A 31 2.57 -24.85 -9.36
C ASP A 31 2.31 -23.44 -8.82
N VAL A 32 1.05 -23.08 -8.54
CA VAL A 32 0.70 -21.80 -7.91
C VAL A 32 1.23 -21.71 -6.49
N ILE A 33 1.10 -22.78 -5.68
CA ILE A 33 1.64 -22.85 -4.31
C ILE A 33 3.15 -22.62 -4.32
N ASP A 34 3.87 -23.26 -5.24
CA ASP A 34 5.32 -23.16 -5.35
C ASP A 34 5.77 -21.73 -5.71
N HIS A 35 5.08 -21.06 -6.61
CA HIS A 35 5.34 -19.68 -6.97
C HIS A 35 5.02 -18.71 -5.82
N LEU A 36 3.86 -18.87 -5.17
CA LEU A 36 3.51 -18.07 -4.00
C LEU A 36 4.53 -18.23 -2.88
N ALA A 37 4.94 -19.47 -2.55
CA ALA A 37 5.96 -19.73 -1.54
C ALA A 37 7.29 -19.05 -1.87
N ARG A 38 7.71 -19.11 -3.14
CA ARG A 38 8.93 -18.44 -3.61
C ARG A 38 8.85 -16.91 -3.50
N PHE A 39 7.70 -16.32 -3.82
CA PHE A 39 7.56 -14.86 -3.88
C PHE A 39 7.22 -14.23 -2.52
N THR A 40 6.48 -14.94 -1.68
CA THR A 40 6.02 -14.43 -0.38
C THR A 40 6.90 -14.85 0.79
N GLY A 41 7.62 -15.97 0.66
CA GLY A 41 8.36 -16.58 1.77
C GLY A 41 7.49 -17.39 2.74
N LEU A 42 6.18 -17.52 2.48
CA LEU A 42 5.26 -18.28 3.31
C LEU A 42 5.41 -19.80 3.07
N SER A 43 5.00 -20.60 4.06
CA SER A 43 4.99 -22.05 3.92
C SER A 43 3.96 -22.51 2.88
N LYS A 44 4.29 -23.58 2.14
CA LYS A 44 3.37 -24.17 1.17
C LYS A 44 2.06 -24.64 1.80
N THR A 45 2.13 -25.16 3.01
CA THR A 45 0.96 -25.58 3.78
C THR A 45 0.03 -24.39 4.05
N TYR A 46 0.58 -23.29 4.55
CA TYR A 46 -0.22 -22.09 4.82
C TYR A 46 -0.88 -21.54 3.55
N ILE A 47 -0.16 -21.51 2.44
CA ILE A 47 -0.67 -21.04 1.15
C ILE A 47 -1.82 -21.93 0.65
N ASP A 48 -1.67 -23.25 0.77
CA ASP A 48 -2.71 -24.21 0.38
C ASP A 48 -3.97 -24.08 1.23
N GLU A 49 -3.81 -24.01 2.56
CA GLU A 49 -4.90 -23.82 3.53
C GLU A 49 -5.60 -22.45 3.38
N SER A 50 -4.90 -21.44 2.86
CA SER A 50 -5.47 -20.12 2.53
C SER A 50 -6.18 -20.08 1.18
N ASN A 51 -6.41 -21.24 0.53
CA ASN A 51 -6.99 -21.33 -0.80
C ASN A 51 -6.33 -20.40 -1.83
N LEU A 52 -5.01 -20.29 -1.78
CA LEU A 52 -4.19 -19.47 -2.66
C LEU A 52 -4.46 -17.94 -2.55
N ARG A 53 -5.28 -17.52 -1.59
CA ARG A 53 -5.63 -16.11 -1.35
C ARG A 53 -5.19 -15.71 0.05
N ILE A 54 -4.11 -14.95 0.13
CA ILE A 54 -3.53 -14.52 1.40
C ILE A 54 -3.88 -13.05 1.60
N GLU A 55 -4.70 -12.78 2.61
CA GLU A 55 -5.04 -11.42 2.99
C GLU A 55 -3.82 -10.70 3.60
N GLU A 56 -3.71 -9.40 3.38
CA GLU A 56 -2.60 -8.57 3.86
C GLU A 56 -2.43 -8.65 5.39
N SER A 57 -3.53 -8.60 6.13
CA SER A 57 -3.53 -8.70 7.61
C SER A 57 -3.00 -10.03 8.12
N HIS A 58 -3.26 -11.11 7.40
CA HIS A 58 -2.72 -12.44 7.70
C HIS A 58 -1.24 -12.55 7.28
N PHE A 59 -0.88 -12.01 6.13
CA PHE A 59 0.51 -11.98 5.65
C PHE A 59 1.44 -11.28 6.64
N THR A 60 1.03 -10.11 7.14
CA THR A 60 1.83 -9.33 8.11
C THR A 60 2.11 -10.09 9.39
N LYS A 61 1.23 -10.99 9.78
CA LYS A 61 1.37 -11.84 10.96
C LYS A 61 2.15 -13.13 10.67
N GLU A 62 1.91 -13.75 9.52
CA GLU A 62 2.43 -15.08 9.22
C GLU A 62 3.89 -15.10 8.80
N LEU A 63 4.35 -14.08 8.05
CA LEU A 63 5.67 -14.08 7.42
C LEU A 63 6.84 -14.37 8.39
N LEU A 64 6.77 -13.84 9.61
CA LEU A 64 7.80 -14.03 10.63
C LEU A 64 7.26 -14.70 11.92
N ARG A 65 6.21 -15.48 11.80
CA ARG A 65 5.56 -16.17 12.92
C ARG A 65 6.51 -17.09 13.68
N ASP A 66 7.41 -17.79 12.96
CA ASP A 66 8.43 -18.64 13.54
C ASP A 66 9.38 -17.90 14.48
N LYS A 67 9.62 -16.61 14.20
CA LYS A 67 10.43 -15.69 15.01
C LYS A 67 9.61 -14.93 16.07
N ARG A 68 8.32 -15.19 16.18
CA ARG A 68 7.38 -14.47 17.05
C ARG A 68 7.32 -12.97 16.76
N LEU A 69 7.52 -12.60 15.50
CA LEU A 69 7.46 -11.22 15.01
C LEU A 69 6.27 -11.04 14.07
N THR A 70 5.80 -9.80 14.00
CA THR A 70 4.89 -9.29 12.97
C THR A 70 5.59 -8.18 12.19
N ILE A 71 5.22 -7.98 10.95
CA ILE A 71 5.75 -6.90 10.10
C ILE A 71 4.77 -5.74 10.02
N GLY A 72 5.28 -4.56 9.68
CA GLY A 72 4.50 -3.35 9.52
C GLY A 72 3.66 -3.35 8.23
N ARG A 73 2.47 -2.79 8.32
CA ARG A 73 1.57 -2.60 7.18
C ARG A 73 1.96 -1.37 6.36
N LEU A 74 2.30 -0.26 7.02
CA LEU A 74 2.77 0.96 6.33
C LEU A 74 4.20 0.84 5.80
N ASP A 75 5.02 -0.01 6.43
CA ASP A 75 6.35 -0.35 5.93
C ASP A 75 6.72 -1.74 6.44
N SER A 76 6.76 -2.71 5.54
CA SER A 76 6.98 -4.11 5.85
C SER A 76 8.38 -4.45 6.38
N ARG A 77 9.30 -3.49 6.38
CA ARG A 77 10.63 -3.63 6.98
C ARG A 77 10.64 -3.42 8.49
N PHE A 78 9.63 -2.74 9.05
CA PHE A 78 9.48 -2.63 10.50
C PHE A 78 8.93 -3.94 11.06
N THR A 79 9.48 -4.33 12.21
CA THR A 79 9.05 -5.56 12.90
C THR A 79 8.73 -5.26 14.36
N GLY A 80 7.87 -6.07 14.96
CA GLY A 80 7.54 -5.98 16.37
C GLY A 80 7.05 -7.30 16.93
N THR A 81 7.13 -7.45 18.26
CA THR A 81 6.67 -8.67 18.95
C THR A 81 5.16 -8.57 19.21
N SER A 82 4.41 -9.50 18.69
CA SER A 82 2.97 -9.61 18.96
C SER A 82 2.70 -10.16 20.36
N SER A 83 1.63 -9.73 20.99
CA SER A 83 1.18 -10.22 22.30
C SER A 83 0.83 -11.73 22.29
N SER A 84 0.32 -12.21 21.17
CA SER A 84 0.02 -13.62 20.93
C SER A 84 0.62 -14.09 19.61
N ASN A 85 1.16 -15.30 19.59
CA ASN A 85 1.70 -15.90 18.37
C ASN A 85 0.71 -16.81 17.64
N VAL A 86 -0.42 -17.11 18.26
CA VAL A 86 -1.47 -17.98 17.69
C VAL A 86 -2.57 -17.20 16.98
N ASP A 87 -2.63 -15.88 17.15
CA ASP A 87 -3.62 -15.04 16.48
C ASP A 87 -3.39 -15.03 14.96
N ASP A 88 -4.46 -14.91 14.21
CA ASP A 88 -4.42 -14.88 12.74
C ASP A 88 -3.93 -13.53 12.18
N THR A 89 -4.13 -12.46 12.95
CA THR A 89 -3.73 -11.11 12.58
C THR A 89 -2.85 -10.47 13.65
N ALA A 90 -2.10 -9.45 13.27
CA ALA A 90 -1.30 -8.67 14.21
C ALA A 90 -2.19 -7.80 15.11
N SER A 91 -1.88 -7.73 16.41
CA SER A 91 -2.58 -6.87 17.38
C SER A 91 -2.25 -5.38 17.22
N PHE A 92 -1.20 -5.05 16.49
CA PHE A 92 -0.75 -3.68 16.22
C PHE A 92 0.13 -3.64 14.97
N ASP A 93 0.34 -2.45 14.44
CA ASP A 93 1.25 -2.21 13.31
C ASP A 93 2.60 -1.68 13.83
N PRO A 94 3.72 -2.44 13.69
CA PRO A 94 5.04 -1.99 14.11
C PRO A 94 5.50 -0.71 13.43
N SER A 95 5.17 -0.51 12.17
CA SER A 95 5.53 0.73 11.45
C SER A 95 4.81 1.94 12.04
N MET A 96 3.53 1.80 12.39
CA MET A 96 2.78 2.83 13.09
C MET A 96 3.34 3.13 14.48
N SER A 97 3.73 2.09 15.21
CA SER A 97 4.34 2.24 16.54
C SER A 97 5.68 2.96 16.50
N ALA A 98 6.44 2.81 15.43
CA ALA A 98 7.71 3.52 15.22
C ALA A 98 7.50 4.99 14.81
N ILE A 99 6.45 5.29 14.06
CA ILE A 99 6.22 6.61 13.44
C ILE A 99 5.39 7.53 14.35
N ARG A 100 4.30 7.06 14.91
CA ARG A 100 3.33 7.89 15.62
C ARG A 100 3.91 8.65 16.83
N PRO A 101 4.67 8.02 17.75
CA PRO A 101 5.17 8.72 18.92
C PRO A 101 6.11 9.90 18.61
N PRO A 102 7.16 9.75 17.77
CA PRO A 102 8.05 10.87 17.46
C PRO A 102 7.32 12.00 16.71
N TYR A 103 6.44 11.69 15.75
CA TYR A 103 5.67 12.73 15.07
C TYR A 103 4.72 13.46 16.02
N THR A 104 4.06 12.76 16.94
CA THR A 104 3.21 13.37 17.96
C THR A 104 3.99 14.36 18.81
N ALA A 105 5.14 13.93 19.34
CA ALA A 105 5.98 14.75 20.21
C ALA A 105 6.53 15.97 19.46
N MET A 106 7.14 15.76 18.30
CA MET A 106 7.78 16.81 17.52
C MET A 106 6.79 17.81 16.94
N PHE A 107 5.63 17.37 16.47
CA PHE A 107 4.59 18.29 15.99
C PHE A 107 4.10 19.21 17.09
N ASN A 108 3.75 18.67 18.25
CA ASN A 108 3.31 19.48 19.39
C ASN A 108 4.39 20.46 19.86
N GLN A 109 5.65 20.04 19.90
CA GLN A 109 6.76 20.92 20.25
C GLN A 109 6.89 22.03 19.21
N TYR A 110 6.95 21.71 17.94
CA TYR A 110 7.13 22.67 16.85
C TYR A 110 6.03 23.72 16.82
N VAL A 111 4.77 23.29 16.84
CA VAL A 111 3.61 24.19 16.79
C VAL A 111 3.58 25.15 17.99
N ARG A 112 3.89 24.64 19.18
CA ARG A 112 3.82 25.44 20.41
C ARG A 112 5.04 26.31 20.61
N SER A 113 6.26 25.80 20.38
CA SER A 113 7.51 26.46 20.66
C SER A 113 8.01 27.33 19.52
N GLU A 114 7.94 26.85 18.28
CA GLU A 114 8.47 27.53 17.09
C GLU A 114 7.43 28.49 16.48
N LEU A 115 6.20 27.97 16.27
CA LEU A 115 5.13 28.77 15.67
C LEU A 115 4.34 29.62 16.68
N GLY A 116 4.56 29.42 17.99
CA GLY A 116 3.89 30.16 19.04
C GLY A 116 2.36 29.96 19.10
N TYR A 117 1.85 28.92 18.47
CA TYR A 117 0.43 28.62 18.43
C TYR A 117 -0.02 28.06 19.79
N LYS A 118 -0.93 28.78 20.46
CA LYS A 118 -1.49 28.39 21.74
C LYS A 118 -2.93 27.94 21.56
N SER A 119 -3.21 26.69 21.89
CA SER A 119 -4.55 26.12 21.85
C SER A 119 -4.69 25.02 22.87
N ASP A 120 -5.82 24.95 23.54
CA ASP A 120 -6.20 23.86 24.44
C ASP A 120 -6.97 22.76 23.70
N LEU A 121 -7.22 22.92 22.39
CA LEU A 121 -7.84 21.90 21.57
C LEU A 121 -6.89 20.73 21.38
N GLU A 122 -7.46 19.52 21.45
CA GLU A 122 -6.74 18.31 21.14
C GLU A 122 -6.43 18.23 19.64
N TYR A 123 -5.17 17.94 19.28
CA TYR A 123 -4.80 17.67 17.91
C TYR A 123 -4.79 16.16 17.65
N TYR A 124 -5.71 15.71 16.84
CA TYR A 124 -5.84 14.30 16.49
C TYR A 124 -4.90 13.95 15.33
N ILE A 125 -3.82 13.24 15.63
CA ILE A 125 -2.79 12.88 14.64
C ILE A 125 -3.29 11.84 13.65
N LEU A 126 -4.11 10.90 14.12
CA LEU A 126 -4.70 9.84 13.30
C LEU A 126 -6.15 9.61 13.73
N GLY A 127 -7.06 10.39 13.17
CA GLY A 127 -8.49 10.13 13.24
C GLY A 127 -9.14 10.16 14.62
N GLY A 128 -8.41 10.56 15.69
CA GLY A 128 -9.03 10.78 16.99
C GLY A 128 -10.08 11.87 16.87
N GLY A 129 -11.32 11.62 17.22
CA GLY A 129 -12.44 12.54 17.00
C GLY A 129 -13.09 12.42 15.62
N PHE A 130 -12.44 11.78 14.66
CA PHE A 130 -13.02 11.38 13.38
C PHE A 130 -12.99 9.85 13.28
N ARG A 131 -14.13 9.25 13.17
CA ARG A 131 -14.24 7.81 12.99
C ARG A 131 -14.20 7.48 11.49
N PHE A 132 -13.27 6.63 11.08
CA PHE A 132 -13.16 6.20 9.67
C PHE A 132 -14.41 5.46 9.18
N ASP A 133 -15.17 4.85 10.08
CA ASP A 133 -16.45 4.20 9.79
C ASP A 133 -17.60 5.20 9.55
N GLU A 134 -17.41 6.47 9.87
CA GLU A 134 -18.35 7.58 9.58
C GLU A 134 -18.10 8.24 8.22
N TRP A 135 -16.96 7.93 7.56
CA TRP A 135 -16.70 8.44 6.21
C TRP A 135 -17.61 7.73 5.21
N ASP A 136 -18.34 8.52 4.44
CA ASP A 136 -19.15 7.97 3.34
C ASP A 136 -18.25 7.62 2.15
N TRP A 137 -17.99 6.34 1.99
CA TRP A 137 -17.22 5.81 0.86
C TRP A 137 -18.07 5.68 -0.43
N GLY A 138 -19.33 6.06 -0.41
CA GLY A 138 -20.24 5.93 -1.54
C GLY A 138 -20.60 4.48 -1.90
N VAL A 139 -20.35 3.53 -1.01
CA VAL A 139 -20.63 2.10 -1.20
C VAL A 139 -21.39 1.52 -0.02
N GLN A 140 -22.26 0.54 -0.28
CA GLN A 140 -22.92 -0.21 0.78
C GLN A 140 -21.93 -1.09 1.55
N ARG A 141 -22.28 -1.50 2.76
CA ARG A 141 -21.47 -2.40 3.60
C ARG A 141 -21.03 -3.63 2.79
N GLY A 142 -19.70 -3.85 2.71
CA GLY A 142 -19.11 -4.98 1.96
C GLY A 142 -18.80 -4.67 0.49
N GLY A 143 -19.08 -3.46 0.00
CA GLY A 143 -18.63 -3.01 -1.32
C GLY A 143 -17.19 -2.50 -1.32
N PHE A 144 -16.60 -2.40 -2.52
CA PHE A 144 -15.27 -1.82 -2.72
C PHE A 144 -15.42 -0.34 -3.09
N PRO A 145 -14.80 0.60 -2.33
CA PRO A 145 -14.75 2.00 -2.76
C PRO A 145 -14.01 2.11 -4.10
N ASP A 146 -14.63 2.77 -5.05
CA ASP A 146 -14.03 3.00 -6.38
C ASP A 146 -14.02 4.51 -6.68
N THR A 147 -12.84 5.11 -6.64
CA THR A 147 -12.61 6.50 -7.02
C THR A 147 -11.97 6.63 -8.40
N ALA A 148 -11.66 5.54 -9.08
CA ALA A 148 -11.04 5.55 -10.41
C ALA A 148 -11.91 6.26 -11.44
N ARG A 149 -13.24 6.05 -11.36
CA ARG A 149 -14.20 6.74 -12.22
C ARG A 149 -14.17 8.26 -12.01
N SER A 150 -14.12 8.71 -10.75
CA SER A 150 -14.05 10.16 -10.45
C SER A 150 -12.74 10.78 -10.94
N LEU A 151 -11.64 10.06 -10.86
CA LEU A 151 -10.35 10.50 -11.41
C LEU A 151 -10.38 10.53 -12.95
N LYS A 152 -10.99 9.54 -13.59
CA LYS A 152 -11.22 9.56 -15.06
C LYS A 152 -12.05 10.78 -15.47
N ASP A 153 -13.15 11.04 -14.77
CA ASP A 153 -14.00 12.22 -15.02
C ASP A 153 -13.24 13.55 -14.86
N ALA A 154 -12.29 13.61 -13.91
CA ALA A 154 -11.44 14.77 -13.73
C ALA A 154 -10.48 14.97 -14.92
N PHE A 155 -9.89 13.91 -15.47
CA PHE A 155 -9.10 13.98 -16.71
C PHE A 155 -9.93 14.44 -17.91
N ASP A 156 -11.16 13.94 -18.05
CA ASP A 156 -12.05 14.31 -19.15
C ASP A 156 -12.46 15.79 -19.10
N LYS A 157 -12.70 16.31 -17.89
CA LYS A 157 -13.12 17.70 -17.68
C LYS A 157 -11.96 18.70 -17.66
N ASN A 158 -10.75 18.25 -17.38
CA ASN A 158 -9.57 19.09 -17.30
C ASN A 158 -8.45 18.56 -18.20
N PRO A 159 -8.38 18.99 -19.47
CA PRO A 159 -7.40 18.51 -20.43
C PRO A 159 -5.94 18.90 -20.08
N PHE A 160 -5.75 19.84 -19.17
CA PHE A 160 -4.41 20.28 -18.71
C PHE A 160 -3.94 19.57 -17.44
N MET A 161 -4.82 18.81 -16.78
CA MET A 161 -4.48 18.08 -15.57
C MET A 161 -3.38 17.05 -15.85
N LYS A 162 -2.38 17.02 -14.96
CA LYS A 162 -1.34 15.99 -14.90
C LYS A 162 -1.40 15.34 -13.53
N LEU A 163 -1.02 14.07 -13.45
CA LEU A 163 -1.03 13.27 -12.23
C LEU A 163 0.37 12.76 -11.93
N PHE A 164 0.83 12.93 -10.70
CA PHE A 164 1.98 12.24 -10.17
C PHE A 164 1.55 11.30 -9.05
N VAL A 165 2.02 10.05 -9.09
CA VAL A 165 1.78 9.05 -8.04
C VAL A 165 3.12 8.55 -7.53
N GLY A 166 3.39 8.76 -6.25
CA GLY A 166 4.55 8.20 -5.55
C GLY A 166 4.15 6.95 -4.77
N SER A 167 4.93 5.88 -4.90
CA SER A 167 4.68 4.60 -4.21
C SER A 167 5.96 4.05 -3.60
N GLY A 168 5.86 3.51 -2.39
CA GLY A 168 6.94 2.79 -1.73
C GLY A 168 6.87 1.29 -2.02
N TYR A 169 8.00 0.66 -2.31
CA TYR A 169 8.05 -0.79 -2.58
C TYR A 169 7.66 -1.65 -1.37
N PHE A 170 7.80 -1.12 -0.15
CA PHE A 170 7.52 -1.84 1.10
C PHE A 170 6.18 -1.46 1.74
N ASP A 171 5.34 -0.70 1.02
CA ASP A 171 4.00 -0.31 1.42
C ASP A 171 3.00 -1.44 1.15
N LEU A 172 2.45 -2.03 2.21
CA LEU A 172 1.39 -3.03 2.11
C LEU A 172 -0.01 -2.41 2.23
N ALA A 173 -0.11 -1.15 2.68
CA ALA A 173 -1.37 -0.44 2.80
C ALA A 173 -1.92 0.00 1.43
N THR A 174 -1.03 0.50 0.56
CA THR A 174 -1.33 0.91 -0.82
C THR A 174 -0.24 0.37 -1.76
N PRO A 175 -0.25 -0.95 -2.04
CA PRO A 175 0.79 -1.59 -2.82
C PRO A 175 0.95 -0.96 -4.20
N TYR A 176 2.20 -0.71 -4.59
CA TYR A 176 2.52 0.01 -5.83
C TYR A 176 1.92 -0.66 -7.08
N PHE A 177 1.91 -1.99 -7.12
CA PHE A 177 1.38 -2.72 -8.27
C PHE A 177 -0.16 -2.68 -8.35
N ALA A 178 -0.85 -2.59 -7.20
CA ALA A 178 -2.30 -2.34 -7.18
C ALA A 178 -2.65 -0.95 -7.74
N THR A 179 -1.81 0.05 -7.48
CA THR A 179 -1.94 1.38 -8.10
C THR A 179 -1.77 1.32 -9.62
N GLN A 180 -0.75 0.62 -10.12
CA GLN A 180 -0.58 0.41 -11.57
C GLN A 180 -1.77 -0.32 -12.19
N TYR A 181 -2.25 -1.37 -11.52
CA TYR A 181 -3.42 -2.12 -11.95
C TYR A 181 -4.64 -1.21 -12.08
N THR A 182 -4.91 -0.38 -11.08
CA THR A 182 -6.01 0.59 -11.11
C THR A 182 -5.88 1.54 -12.29
N LEU A 183 -4.73 2.17 -12.47
CA LEU A 183 -4.48 3.12 -13.57
C LEU A 183 -4.67 2.46 -14.96
N ASN A 184 -4.24 1.22 -15.10
CA ASN A 184 -4.38 0.45 -16.35
C ASN A 184 -5.85 0.05 -16.65
N HIS A 185 -6.74 0.08 -15.66
CA HIS A 185 -8.16 -0.26 -15.79
C HIS A 185 -9.11 0.94 -15.76
N MET A 186 -8.58 2.17 -15.75
CA MET A 186 -9.38 3.39 -15.76
C MET A 186 -9.93 3.79 -17.15
N ASN A 187 -9.64 3.04 -18.21
CA ASN A 187 -9.98 3.39 -19.59
C ASN A 187 -9.46 4.78 -20.00
N LEU A 188 -8.26 5.14 -19.59
CA LEU A 188 -7.58 6.34 -20.04
C LEU A 188 -7.17 6.17 -21.50
N ASP A 189 -7.32 7.20 -22.31
CA ASP A 189 -6.74 7.23 -23.64
C ASP A 189 -5.22 7.48 -23.59
N ALA A 190 -4.54 7.35 -24.73
CA ALA A 190 -3.10 7.51 -24.82
C ALA A 190 -2.61 8.91 -24.37
N ALA A 191 -3.40 9.95 -24.65
CA ALA A 191 -3.07 11.33 -24.25
C ALA A 191 -3.23 11.53 -22.74
N GLN A 192 -4.23 10.90 -22.13
CA GLN A 192 -4.43 10.90 -20.68
C GLN A 192 -3.36 10.09 -19.97
N HIS A 193 -3.01 8.90 -20.47
CA HIS A 193 -1.91 8.08 -19.94
C HIS A 193 -0.58 8.85 -19.97
N ALA A 194 -0.30 9.60 -21.03
CA ALA A 194 0.93 10.41 -21.13
C ALA A 194 1.03 11.53 -20.07
N LYS A 195 -0.06 11.85 -19.38
CA LYS A 195 -0.11 12.84 -18.30
C LYS A 195 0.10 12.23 -16.90
N VAL A 196 0.22 10.91 -16.80
CA VAL A 196 0.48 10.20 -15.54
C VAL A 196 1.97 9.93 -15.40
N SER A 197 2.53 10.34 -14.28
CA SER A 197 3.92 10.08 -13.89
C SER A 197 3.94 9.23 -12.64
N LEU A 198 4.78 8.19 -12.62
CA LEU A 198 4.91 7.28 -11.48
C LEU A 198 6.31 7.37 -10.90
N GLY A 199 6.42 7.51 -9.58
CA GLY A 199 7.68 7.44 -8.83
C GLY A 199 7.65 6.23 -7.89
N TYR A 200 8.75 5.46 -7.86
CA TYR A 200 8.88 4.28 -6.99
C TYR A 200 10.08 4.45 -6.08
N TYR A 201 9.88 4.25 -4.78
CA TYR A 201 10.89 4.54 -3.76
C TYR A 201 11.19 3.31 -2.92
N GLY A 202 12.46 3.17 -2.52
CA GLY A 202 12.92 2.09 -1.64
C GLY A 202 12.46 2.26 -0.18
N ALA A 203 11.21 2.62 0.03
CA ALA A 203 10.59 2.95 1.31
C ALA A 203 9.19 2.35 1.42
N GLY A 204 8.52 2.57 2.56
CA GLY A 204 7.11 2.24 2.77
C GLY A 204 6.17 3.38 2.39
N HIS A 205 5.00 3.41 3.00
CA HIS A 205 3.91 4.37 2.77
C HIS A 205 4.32 5.82 2.98
N MET A 206 5.06 6.08 4.06
CA MET A 206 5.63 7.38 4.36
C MET A 206 7.07 7.44 3.84
N MET A 207 7.24 7.49 2.51
CA MET A 207 8.55 7.43 1.87
C MET A 207 9.50 8.56 2.30
N TYR A 208 8.95 9.68 2.72
CA TYR A 208 9.68 10.86 3.20
C TYR A 208 10.34 10.70 4.58
N ILE A 209 10.11 9.62 5.31
CA ILE A 209 10.84 9.32 6.57
C ILE A 209 12.24 8.73 6.33
N GLN A 210 12.55 8.37 5.09
CA GLN A 210 13.85 7.87 4.68
C GLN A 210 14.55 8.93 3.82
N ASP A 211 15.72 9.42 4.27
CA ASP A 211 16.42 10.56 3.66
C ASP A 211 16.70 10.41 2.17
N SER A 212 17.14 9.22 1.73
CA SER A 212 17.37 8.94 0.30
C SER A 212 16.09 9.07 -0.51
N SER A 213 15.01 8.44 -0.07
CA SER A 213 13.71 8.49 -0.73
C SER A 213 13.08 9.88 -0.67
N LEU A 214 13.27 10.63 0.41
CA LEU A 214 12.86 12.05 0.50
C LEU A 214 13.56 12.90 -0.56
N GLY A 215 14.86 12.71 -0.74
CA GLY A 215 15.65 13.42 -1.76
C GLY A 215 15.17 13.11 -3.18
N GLU A 216 14.94 11.84 -3.48
CA GLU A 216 14.40 11.37 -4.76
C GLU A 216 12.99 11.93 -5.01
N LEU A 217 12.08 11.79 -4.05
CA LEU A 217 10.71 12.32 -4.12
C LEU A 217 10.70 13.82 -4.40
N LYS A 218 11.52 14.60 -3.67
CA LYS A 218 11.64 16.05 -3.88
C LYS A 218 12.07 16.38 -5.32
N LYS A 219 13.06 15.65 -5.85
CA LYS A 219 13.54 15.83 -7.23
C LYS A 219 12.45 15.50 -8.26
N ASP A 220 11.78 14.37 -8.08
CA ASP A 220 10.75 13.90 -9.00
C ASP A 220 9.54 14.84 -9.03
N VAL A 221 9.04 15.25 -7.85
CA VAL A 221 7.95 16.23 -7.74
C VAL A 221 8.34 17.58 -8.32
N GLY A 222 9.57 18.05 -8.06
CA GLY A 222 10.08 19.28 -8.66
C GLY A 222 10.14 19.22 -10.18
N THR A 223 10.59 18.11 -10.74
CA THR A 223 10.61 17.83 -12.18
C THR A 223 9.20 17.77 -12.76
N PHE A 224 8.27 17.06 -12.07
CA PHE A 224 6.88 16.98 -12.47
C PHE A 224 6.21 18.37 -12.54
N ILE A 225 6.37 19.19 -11.49
CA ILE A 225 5.81 20.56 -11.46
C ILE A 225 6.39 21.40 -12.60
N SER A 226 7.72 21.37 -12.80
CA SER A 226 8.38 22.13 -13.87
C SER A 226 7.89 21.73 -15.25
N ASN A 227 7.59 20.44 -15.47
CA ASN A 227 7.04 19.94 -16.74
C ASN A 227 5.53 20.19 -16.86
N ALA A 228 4.82 20.33 -15.74
CA ALA A 228 3.41 20.64 -15.76
C ALA A 228 3.10 22.09 -16.13
N LEU A 229 4.07 23.01 -15.95
CA LEU A 229 3.95 24.43 -16.24
C LEU A 229 4.38 24.82 -17.67
N LYS A 230 4.89 23.88 -18.44
CA LYS A 230 5.24 24.02 -19.86
C LYS A 230 4.06 23.68 -20.76
#